data_579987415b510f3ba98518c10364ae6e
#
_entry.id   579987415b510f3ba98518c10364ae6e
#
_cell.length_a   1.000
_cell.length_b   1.000
_cell.length_c   1.000
_cell.angle_alpha   90.00
_cell.angle_beta   90.00
_cell.angle_gamma   90.00
#
_symmetry.space_group_name_H-M   'P 1'
#
loop_
_entity.id
_entity.type
_entity.pdbx_description
1 polymer ?
#
loop_
_entity_poly.entity_id
_entity_poly.type
_entity_poly.pdbx_seq_one_letter_code
_entity_poly.pdbx_strand_id
1 'polypeptide(L)'
;MTIVNILAVDFRLALRNILRQRRRSVIAIAAISFGVMAMMLSAGYIEWIFWANRELATGQQFGHIQVTKRGYQEAGQADPFAYIMPEDSQALSVLLHTPGVQSVAPRLGFNGLISHGDSTLSFLGMGIDPVQDPLSRNLIILKGKTLNPAEPNGILLGAGLAANLGVTVGDKVVLLTNVPGGGINAVETKVEGLASTSMKAMDDVMVRVPIEMARKLLRVKGSHVWVVTLKRTGLTDSVLAKLKKEPGLKQFEIVPWTKLADFYNKTVALFSRQMGVVKLIIAVIIVLSISNTMTMSVMERTVEIGTAMALGVRRKRILGVFLLEGVQLGAIGGILGVTLGYLAAKAISAVGIPIPAGPGFSHDFIAMIIITPRIIMEALLLSAVTTLIASIYPAWRASRLVIVDALRHNH
;
A
#
# COMPACT_ATOMS: atom_id res chain seq x y z
N MET A 1 26.71 41.61 19.73
CA MET A 1 25.85 40.50 20.09
C MET A 1 25.56 39.73 18.80
N THR A 2 26.05 38.50 18.70
CA THR A 2 25.96 37.69 17.47
C THR A 2 24.49 37.31 17.21
N ILE A 3 24.06 37.21 15.95
CA ILE A 3 22.69 36.82 15.53
C ILE A 3 22.22 35.56 16.25
N VAL A 4 23.12 34.60 16.50
CA VAL A 4 22.88 33.37 17.23
C VAL A 4 22.44 33.62 18.68
N ASN A 5 23.04 34.58 19.37
CA ASN A 5 22.66 34.93 20.76
C ASN A 5 21.28 35.55 20.84
N ILE A 6 20.89 36.34 19.83
CA ILE A 6 19.55 36.98 19.78
C ILE A 6 18.48 35.91 19.57
N LEU A 7 18.69 34.99 18.63
CA LEU A 7 17.78 33.88 18.37
C LEU A 7 17.62 32.96 19.59
N ALA A 8 18.69 32.66 20.32
CA ALA A 8 18.63 31.84 21.53
C ALA A 8 17.83 32.50 22.66
N VAL A 9 17.95 33.83 22.82
CA VAL A 9 17.16 34.60 23.78
C VAL A 9 15.69 34.63 23.39
N ASP A 10 15.39 34.90 22.12
CA ASP A 10 14.01 34.92 21.61
C ASP A 10 13.35 33.55 21.69
N PHE A 11 14.10 32.46 21.46
CA PHE A 11 13.63 31.09 21.64
C PHE A 11 13.26 30.78 23.11
N ARG A 12 14.11 31.17 24.06
CA ARG A 12 13.83 31.03 25.51
C ARG A 12 12.63 31.87 25.97
N LEU A 13 12.48 33.07 25.42
CA LEU A 13 11.34 33.93 25.69
C LEU A 13 10.03 33.28 25.20
N ALA A 14 10.02 32.78 23.97
CA ALA A 14 8.88 32.07 23.41
C ALA A 14 8.49 30.83 24.25
N LEU A 15 9.47 30.04 24.68
CA LEU A 15 9.22 28.88 25.54
C LEU A 15 8.64 29.26 26.91
N ARG A 16 9.18 30.35 27.54
CA ARG A 16 8.66 30.85 28.80
C ARG A 16 7.24 31.36 28.68
N ASN A 17 6.88 31.96 27.55
CA ASN A 17 5.53 32.41 27.26
C ASN A 17 4.54 31.25 27.19
N ILE A 18 4.90 30.14 26.49
CA ILE A 18 4.11 28.92 26.43
C ILE A 18 3.85 28.35 27.83
N LEU A 19 4.86 28.32 28.68
CA LEU A 19 4.77 27.83 30.06
C LEU A 19 3.94 28.74 30.98
N ARG A 20 3.91 30.06 30.74
CA ARG A 20 3.11 30.99 31.50
C ARG A 20 1.61 30.88 31.25
N GLN A 21 1.22 30.53 30.00
CA GLN A 21 -0.18 30.37 29.60
C GLN A 21 -0.59 28.88 29.51
N ARG A 22 -0.32 28.12 30.58
CA ARG A 22 -0.41 26.63 30.58
C ARG A 22 -1.71 26.09 30.03
N ARG A 23 -2.89 26.59 30.47
CA ARG A 23 -4.19 26.09 30.06
C ARG A 23 -4.40 26.15 28.55
N ARG A 24 -4.04 27.26 27.91
CA ARG A 24 -4.23 27.46 26.46
C ARG A 24 -3.18 26.73 25.63
N SER A 25 -1.93 26.78 26.08
CA SER A 25 -0.84 26.05 25.41
C SER A 25 -1.12 24.54 25.42
N VAL A 26 -1.65 23.99 26.53
CA VAL A 26 -2.06 22.57 26.60
C VAL A 26 -3.18 22.27 25.61
N ILE A 27 -4.21 23.13 25.49
CA ILE A 27 -5.30 22.92 24.52
C ILE A 27 -4.76 22.96 23.08
N ALA A 28 -3.88 23.93 22.76
CA ALA A 28 -3.27 24.01 21.43
C ALA A 28 -2.39 22.79 21.13
N ILE A 29 -1.52 22.40 22.07
CA ILE A 29 -0.67 21.22 21.96
C ILE A 29 -1.53 19.95 21.82
N ALA A 30 -2.58 19.82 22.60
CA ALA A 30 -3.50 18.68 22.52
C ALA A 30 -4.20 18.60 21.15
N ALA A 31 -4.67 19.73 20.61
CA ALA A 31 -5.30 19.80 19.29
C ALA A 31 -4.32 19.38 18.18
N ILE A 32 -3.07 19.87 18.23
CA ILE A 32 -2.03 19.48 17.26
C ILE A 32 -1.71 17.99 17.40
N SER A 33 -1.49 17.52 18.65
CA SER A 33 -1.13 16.12 18.92
C SER A 33 -2.22 15.17 18.48
N PHE A 34 -3.48 15.49 18.74
CA PHE A 34 -4.61 14.69 18.29
C PHE A 34 -4.74 14.67 16.76
N GLY A 35 -4.57 15.83 16.11
CA GLY A 35 -4.58 15.92 14.65
C GLY A 35 -3.47 15.11 14.00
N VAL A 36 -2.24 15.22 14.52
CA VAL A 36 -1.09 14.43 14.06
C VAL A 36 -1.30 12.93 14.29
N MET A 37 -1.79 12.54 15.48
CA MET A 37 -2.13 11.16 15.79
C MET A 37 -3.18 10.60 14.83
N ALA A 38 -4.28 11.33 14.62
CA ALA A 38 -5.36 10.91 13.71
C ALA A 38 -4.85 10.75 12.26
N MET A 39 -3.99 11.68 11.80
CA MET A 39 -3.36 11.56 10.49
C MET A 39 -2.48 10.30 10.39
N MET A 40 -1.66 10.04 11.41
CA MET A 40 -0.77 8.87 11.41
C MET A 40 -1.54 7.55 11.40
N LEU A 41 -2.60 7.45 12.19
CA LEU A 41 -3.45 6.25 12.23
C LEU A 41 -4.14 6.02 10.89
N SER A 42 -4.72 7.07 10.30
CA SER A 42 -5.36 6.99 8.98
C SER A 42 -4.37 6.63 7.88
N ALA A 43 -3.21 7.29 7.85
CA ALA A 43 -2.16 7.02 6.86
C ALA A 43 -1.58 5.60 7.02
N GLY A 44 -1.39 5.15 8.25
CA GLY A 44 -0.88 3.81 8.54
C GLY A 44 -1.86 2.70 8.17
N TYR A 45 -3.16 2.94 8.32
CA TYR A 45 -4.20 2.02 7.84
C TYR A 45 -4.22 1.93 6.31
N ILE A 46 -4.12 3.07 5.62
CA ILE A 46 -4.04 3.11 4.15
C ILE A 46 -2.76 2.43 3.65
N GLU A 47 -1.63 2.60 4.34
CA GLU A 47 -0.38 1.92 3.98
C GLU A 47 -0.53 0.39 4.10
N TRP A 48 -1.27 -0.09 5.11
CA TRP A 48 -1.63 -1.51 5.21
C TRP A 48 -2.47 -1.98 4.02
N ILE A 49 -3.47 -1.19 3.58
CA ILE A 49 -4.26 -1.52 2.38
C ILE A 49 -3.35 -1.63 1.15
N PHE A 50 -2.40 -0.71 0.97
CA PHE A 50 -1.46 -0.74 -0.14
C PHE A 50 -0.53 -1.96 -0.05
N TRP A 51 -0.04 -2.26 1.14
CA TRP A 51 0.78 -3.44 1.39
C TRP A 51 0.02 -4.73 1.07
N ALA A 52 -1.19 -4.90 1.60
CA ALA A 52 -2.00 -6.10 1.39
C ALA A 52 -2.33 -6.32 -0.10
N ASN A 53 -2.76 -5.27 -0.80
CA ASN A 53 -3.04 -5.36 -2.24
C ASN A 53 -1.78 -5.64 -3.08
N ARG A 54 -0.63 -5.09 -2.68
CA ARG A 54 0.65 -5.36 -3.33
C ARG A 54 1.07 -6.81 -3.15
N GLU A 55 0.99 -7.35 -1.94
CA GLU A 55 1.29 -8.76 -1.66
C GLU A 55 0.35 -9.70 -2.42
N LEU A 56 -0.94 -9.36 -2.50
CA LEU A 56 -1.90 -10.11 -3.30
C LEU A 56 -1.50 -10.09 -4.79
N ALA A 57 -1.18 -8.93 -5.34
CA ALA A 57 -0.80 -8.79 -6.75
C ALA A 57 0.50 -9.53 -7.08
N THR A 58 1.54 -9.37 -6.24
CA THR A 58 2.87 -9.96 -6.51
C THR A 58 2.96 -11.42 -6.07
N GLY A 59 2.29 -11.81 -5.00
CA GLY A 59 2.37 -13.16 -4.44
C GLY A 59 1.35 -14.14 -5.04
N GLN A 60 0.15 -13.66 -5.39
CA GLN A 60 -0.94 -14.57 -5.81
C GLN A 60 -1.38 -14.40 -7.27
N GLN A 61 -1.03 -13.29 -7.95
CA GLN A 61 -1.53 -13.05 -9.31
C GLN A 61 -0.40 -12.97 -10.35
N PHE A 62 0.41 -11.91 -10.30
CA PHE A 62 1.29 -11.54 -11.40
C PHE A 62 2.76 -11.90 -11.21
N GLY A 63 3.21 -12.17 -9.97
CA GLY A 63 4.64 -12.11 -9.65
C GLY A 63 5.15 -10.66 -9.67
N HIS A 64 6.46 -10.46 -9.66
CA HIS A 64 7.05 -9.11 -9.71
C HIS A 64 7.25 -8.61 -11.15
N ILE A 65 7.61 -9.51 -12.06
CA ILE A 65 7.80 -9.22 -13.49
C ILE A 65 7.25 -10.40 -14.28
N GLN A 66 6.55 -10.13 -15.37
CA GLN A 66 6.15 -11.14 -16.34
C GLN A 66 6.95 -10.98 -17.63
N VAL A 67 7.41 -12.10 -18.15
CA VAL A 67 8.04 -12.18 -19.46
C VAL A 67 7.12 -12.99 -20.37
N THR A 68 6.74 -12.42 -21.51
CA THR A 68 5.79 -12.98 -22.45
C THR A 68 6.30 -12.80 -23.88
N LYS A 69 5.73 -13.52 -24.82
CA LYS A 69 5.90 -13.21 -26.24
C LYS A 69 5.28 -11.85 -26.54
N ARG A 70 5.90 -11.06 -27.39
CA ARG A 70 5.39 -9.72 -27.73
C ARG A 70 3.96 -9.76 -28.25
N GLY A 71 3.13 -8.84 -27.77
CA GLY A 71 1.72 -8.73 -28.11
C GLY A 71 0.79 -9.66 -27.32
N TYR A 72 1.33 -10.49 -26.44
CA TYR A 72 0.52 -11.36 -25.59
C TYR A 72 -0.46 -10.60 -24.71
N GLN A 73 -0.04 -9.45 -24.16
CA GLN A 73 -0.91 -8.65 -23.29
C GLN A 73 -2.11 -8.07 -24.03
N GLU A 74 -2.01 -7.84 -25.33
CA GLU A 74 -3.06 -7.24 -26.15
C GLU A 74 -3.96 -8.28 -26.80
N ALA A 75 -3.40 -9.35 -27.34
CA ALA A 75 -4.09 -10.34 -28.16
C ALA A 75 -4.06 -11.76 -27.61
N GLY A 76 -3.30 -12.05 -26.56
CA GLY A 76 -3.14 -13.40 -26.02
C GLY A 76 -4.40 -14.00 -25.42
N GLN A 77 -5.40 -13.20 -25.05
CA GLN A 77 -6.71 -13.71 -24.62
C GLN A 77 -7.55 -14.25 -25.78
N ALA A 78 -7.41 -13.67 -26.99
CA ALA A 78 -8.13 -14.09 -28.17
C ALA A 78 -7.52 -15.34 -28.82
N ASP A 79 -6.18 -15.39 -28.89
CA ASP A 79 -5.44 -16.56 -29.42
C ASP A 79 -4.24 -16.88 -28.54
N PRO A 80 -4.43 -17.56 -27.40
CA PRO A 80 -3.35 -17.84 -26.47
C PRO A 80 -2.28 -18.77 -27.07
N PHE A 81 -2.64 -19.64 -27.99
CA PHE A 81 -1.70 -20.62 -28.55
C PHE A 81 -0.66 -20.03 -29.50
N ALA A 82 -0.97 -18.88 -30.13
CA ALA A 82 0.01 -18.16 -30.95
C ALA A 82 1.16 -17.55 -30.14
N TYR A 83 0.99 -17.41 -28.83
CA TYR A 83 1.92 -16.76 -27.91
C TYR A 83 2.68 -17.71 -26.98
N ILE A 84 2.70 -19.00 -27.32
CA ILE A 84 3.48 -19.98 -26.53
C ILE A 84 4.98 -19.70 -26.72
N MET A 85 5.70 -19.67 -25.61
CA MET A 85 7.15 -19.59 -25.53
C MET A 85 7.74 -20.97 -25.31
N PRO A 86 8.87 -21.31 -25.96
CA PRO A 86 9.48 -22.64 -25.84
C PRO A 86 9.98 -22.92 -24.42
N GLU A 87 10.02 -24.18 -24.03
CA GLU A 87 10.46 -24.65 -22.72
C GLU A 87 11.97 -24.46 -22.50
N ASP A 88 12.77 -24.87 -23.49
CA ASP A 88 14.23 -24.74 -23.51
C ASP A 88 14.64 -23.42 -24.15
N SER A 89 14.58 -22.34 -23.36
CA SER A 89 15.02 -21.03 -23.83
C SER A 89 16.28 -20.59 -23.10
N GLN A 90 17.31 -20.22 -23.83
CA GLN A 90 18.48 -19.55 -23.27
C GLN A 90 18.06 -18.31 -22.46
N ALA A 91 16.96 -17.67 -22.85
CA ALA A 91 16.36 -16.55 -22.12
C ALA A 91 15.93 -16.92 -20.70
N LEU A 92 15.40 -18.13 -20.46
CA LEU A 92 15.04 -18.60 -19.13
C LEU A 92 16.25 -18.69 -18.19
N SER A 93 17.37 -19.20 -18.72
CA SER A 93 18.63 -19.26 -18.00
C SER A 93 19.15 -17.88 -17.63
N VAL A 94 19.07 -16.90 -18.54
CA VAL A 94 19.44 -15.49 -18.27
C VAL A 94 18.59 -14.89 -17.14
N LEU A 95 17.29 -15.15 -17.15
CA LEU A 95 16.38 -14.69 -16.09
C LEU A 95 16.76 -15.26 -14.73
N LEU A 96 17.02 -16.57 -14.65
CA LEU A 96 17.37 -17.25 -13.39
C LEU A 96 18.71 -16.77 -12.79
N HIS A 97 19.68 -16.41 -13.63
CA HIS A 97 21.00 -15.93 -13.19
C HIS A 97 21.05 -14.42 -12.93
N THR A 98 19.94 -13.69 -13.17
CA THR A 98 19.88 -12.24 -12.94
C THR A 98 19.91 -11.91 -11.44
N PRO A 99 20.86 -11.09 -10.96
CA PRO A 99 20.93 -10.72 -9.54
C PRO A 99 19.66 -10.04 -9.06
N GLY A 100 19.10 -10.57 -7.96
CA GLY A 100 17.84 -10.07 -7.38
C GLY A 100 16.63 -10.94 -7.71
N VAL A 101 16.72 -11.82 -8.71
CA VAL A 101 15.70 -12.82 -9.02
C VAL A 101 15.76 -13.94 -7.97
N GLN A 102 14.62 -14.39 -7.49
CA GLN A 102 14.45 -15.49 -6.55
C GLN A 102 14.05 -16.78 -7.28
N SER A 103 13.06 -16.68 -8.15
CA SER A 103 12.59 -17.80 -8.99
C SER A 103 11.99 -17.30 -10.28
N VAL A 104 11.96 -18.18 -11.28
CA VAL A 104 11.26 -17.96 -12.53
C VAL A 104 10.37 -19.18 -12.76
N ALA A 105 9.06 -18.99 -12.80
CA ALA A 105 8.08 -20.04 -12.93
C ALA A 105 7.29 -19.91 -14.25
N PRO A 106 7.28 -20.92 -15.10
CA PRO A 106 6.43 -20.93 -16.28
C PRO A 106 4.95 -21.13 -15.88
N ARG A 107 4.05 -20.40 -16.55
CA ARG A 107 2.59 -20.55 -16.41
C ARG A 107 1.95 -20.79 -17.76
N LEU A 108 0.99 -21.69 -17.77
CA LEU A 108 0.19 -22.03 -18.94
C LEU A 108 -1.29 -21.90 -18.60
N GLY A 109 -1.92 -20.82 -19.04
CA GLY A 109 -3.34 -20.55 -18.82
C GLY A 109 -4.20 -21.29 -19.86
N PHE A 110 -5.33 -21.80 -19.44
CA PHE A 110 -6.31 -22.45 -20.31
C PHE A 110 -7.72 -22.38 -19.69
N ASN A 111 -8.73 -22.65 -20.48
CA ASN A 111 -10.11 -22.73 -20.03
C ASN A 111 -10.75 -24.03 -20.57
N GLY A 112 -11.86 -24.39 -19.99
CA GLY A 112 -12.57 -25.59 -20.42
C GLY A 112 -13.77 -25.89 -19.55
N LEU A 113 -14.17 -27.14 -19.59
CA LEU A 113 -15.26 -27.71 -18.79
C LEU A 113 -14.71 -28.74 -17.82
N ILE A 114 -15.18 -28.72 -16.59
CA ILE A 114 -14.90 -29.74 -15.58
C ILE A 114 -16.21 -30.50 -15.29
N SER A 115 -16.13 -31.83 -15.29
CA SER A 115 -17.30 -32.69 -15.10
C SER A 115 -17.10 -33.66 -13.95
N HIS A 116 -18.16 -33.88 -13.17
CA HIS A 116 -18.25 -34.89 -12.14
C HIS A 116 -19.70 -35.42 -12.09
N GLY A 117 -19.88 -36.75 -12.37
CA GLY A 117 -21.21 -37.30 -12.53
C GLY A 117 -22.00 -36.57 -13.61
N ASP A 118 -23.20 -36.09 -13.26
CA ASP A 118 -24.08 -35.35 -14.18
C ASP A 118 -23.83 -33.85 -14.21
N SER A 119 -22.91 -33.34 -13.39
CA SER A 119 -22.61 -31.91 -13.28
C SER A 119 -21.43 -31.55 -14.16
N THR A 120 -21.59 -30.43 -14.92
CA THR A 120 -20.51 -29.88 -15.76
C THR A 120 -20.50 -28.35 -15.61
N LEU A 121 -19.33 -27.81 -15.30
CA LEU A 121 -19.12 -26.37 -15.10
C LEU A 121 -17.95 -25.87 -15.93
N SER A 122 -17.96 -24.58 -16.27
CA SER A 122 -16.80 -23.92 -16.88
C SER A 122 -15.73 -23.61 -15.83
N PHE A 123 -14.46 -23.68 -16.24
CA PHE A 123 -13.35 -23.34 -15.36
C PHE A 123 -12.27 -22.50 -16.06
N LEU A 124 -11.50 -21.79 -15.23
CA LEU A 124 -10.25 -21.14 -15.61
C LEU A 124 -9.07 -21.93 -15.01
N GLY A 125 -8.36 -22.63 -15.90
CA GLY A 125 -7.22 -23.48 -15.56
C GLY A 125 -5.89 -22.72 -15.66
N MET A 126 -4.96 -23.11 -14.79
CA MET A 126 -3.58 -22.66 -14.89
C MET A 126 -2.63 -23.80 -14.54
N GLY A 127 -1.79 -24.18 -15.51
CA GLY A 127 -0.64 -25.03 -15.30
C GLY A 127 0.47 -24.22 -14.62
N ILE A 128 0.94 -24.68 -13.48
CA ILE A 128 1.96 -24.01 -12.65
C ILE A 128 3.04 -25.00 -12.23
N ASP A 129 4.24 -24.50 -11.96
CA ASP A 129 5.27 -25.28 -11.30
C ASP A 129 4.95 -25.39 -9.80
N PRO A 130 4.72 -26.60 -9.26
CA PRO A 130 4.34 -26.78 -7.86
C PRO A 130 5.39 -26.28 -6.85
N VAL A 131 6.65 -26.18 -7.26
CA VAL A 131 7.78 -25.84 -6.38
C VAL A 131 8.18 -24.38 -6.53
N GLN A 132 8.29 -23.89 -7.76
CA GLN A 132 8.88 -22.58 -8.04
C GLN A 132 7.85 -21.44 -8.12
N ASP A 133 6.59 -21.76 -8.45
CA ASP A 133 5.57 -20.73 -8.61
C ASP A 133 5.11 -20.17 -7.25
N PRO A 134 5.12 -18.84 -7.06
CA PRO A 134 4.60 -18.22 -5.84
C PRO A 134 3.11 -18.54 -5.58
N LEU A 135 2.32 -18.82 -6.62
CA LEU A 135 0.93 -19.29 -6.45
C LEU A 135 0.83 -20.56 -5.61
N SER A 136 1.75 -21.51 -5.78
CA SER A 136 1.74 -22.77 -5.03
C SER A 136 1.95 -22.55 -3.53
N ARG A 137 2.66 -21.47 -3.15
CA ARG A 137 3.02 -21.19 -1.75
C ARG A 137 2.01 -20.28 -1.05
N ASN A 138 1.33 -19.42 -1.80
CA ASN A 138 0.50 -18.34 -1.25
C ASN A 138 -1.00 -18.59 -1.37
N LEU A 139 -1.42 -19.74 -1.93
CA LEU A 139 -2.82 -20.17 -1.89
C LEU A 139 -3.19 -20.63 -0.49
N ILE A 140 -4.39 -20.25 -0.05
CA ILE A 140 -4.96 -20.74 1.21
C ILE A 140 -5.57 -22.10 0.95
N ILE A 141 -4.94 -23.16 1.45
CA ILE A 141 -5.47 -24.51 1.35
C ILE A 141 -6.50 -24.71 2.46
N LEU A 142 -7.76 -24.91 2.08
CA LEU A 142 -8.87 -25.12 3.00
C LEU A 142 -9.03 -26.57 3.40
N LYS A 143 -8.82 -27.50 2.44
CA LYS A 143 -8.87 -28.96 2.66
C LYS A 143 -7.85 -29.64 1.76
N GLY A 144 -7.30 -30.77 2.20
CA GLY A 144 -6.37 -31.58 1.45
C GLY A 144 -4.95 -31.03 1.44
N LYS A 145 -4.26 -31.15 0.31
CA LYS A 145 -2.84 -30.80 0.14
C LYS A 145 -2.65 -29.84 -1.02
N THR A 146 -1.52 -29.14 -1.06
CA THR A 146 -1.08 -28.40 -2.25
C THR A 146 -0.61 -29.35 -3.34
N LEU A 147 -0.42 -28.82 -4.57
CA LEU A 147 0.14 -29.61 -5.67
C LEU A 147 1.50 -30.20 -5.30
N ASN A 148 1.69 -31.47 -5.61
CA ASN A 148 2.92 -32.21 -5.34
C ASN A 148 3.52 -32.68 -6.67
N PRO A 149 4.83 -32.41 -6.93
CA PRO A 149 5.51 -32.97 -8.12
C PRO A 149 5.46 -34.50 -8.24
N ALA A 150 5.36 -35.20 -7.12
CA ALA A 150 5.24 -36.65 -7.09
C ALA A 150 3.85 -37.18 -7.50
N GLU A 151 2.85 -36.30 -7.54
CA GLU A 151 1.46 -36.62 -7.92
C GLU A 151 1.06 -35.84 -9.19
N PRO A 152 1.57 -36.24 -10.37
CA PRO A 152 1.44 -35.49 -11.61
C PRO A 152 0.01 -35.34 -12.14
N ASN A 153 -0.92 -36.14 -11.63
CA ASN A 153 -2.34 -36.13 -12.02
C ASN A 153 -3.25 -35.50 -10.95
N GLY A 154 -2.67 -34.91 -9.90
CA GLY A 154 -3.40 -34.21 -8.86
C GLY A 154 -3.75 -32.78 -9.27
N ILE A 155 -4.92 -32.29 -8.87
CA ILE A 155 -5.34 -30.91 -9.11
C ILE A 155 -5.81 -30.22 -7.85
N LEU A 156 -5.73 -28.87 -7.86
CA LEU A 156 -6.39 -28.03 -6.88
C LEU A 156 -7.61 -27.37 -7.51
N LEU A 157 -8.72 -27.39 -6.78
CA LEU A 157 -9.93 -26.66 -7.16
C LEU A 157 -10.15 -25.46 -6.25
N GLY A 158 -10.73 -24.41 -6.80
CA GLY A 158 -11.30 -23.34 -5.99
C GLY A 158 -12.47 -23.89 -5.15
N ALA A 159 -12.56 -23.40 -3.90
CA ALA A 159 -13.58 -23.90 -2.98
C ALA A 159 -15.01 -23.71 -3.49
N GLY A 160 -15.27 -22.59 -4.17
CA GLY A 160 -16.58 -22.31 -4.78
C GLY A 160 -16.87 -23.26 -5.96
N LEU A 161 -15.89 -23.51 -6.84
CA LEU A 161 -16.04 -24.45 -7.94
C LEU A 161 -16.30 -25.87 -7.43
N ALA A 162 -15.57 -26.30 -6.42
CA ALA A 162 -15.76 -27.63 -5.82
C ALA A 162 -17.15 -27.78 -5.17
N ALA A 163 -17.61 -26.75 -4.46
CA ALA A 163 -18.95 -26.75 -3.86
C ALA A 163 -20.07 -26.80 -4.92
N ASN A 164 -19.92 -26.02 -6.01
CA ASN A 164 -20.88 -25.98 -7.11
C ASN A 164 -20.90 -27.29 -7.92
N LEU A 165 -19.75 -27.97 -8.03
CA LEU A 165 -19.63 -29.25 -8.71
C LEU A 165 -20.03 -30.44 -7.80
N GLY A 166 -20.12 -30.23 -6.50
CA GLY A 166 -20.43 -31.30 -5.52
C GLY A 166 -19.27 -32.25 -5.26
N VAL A 167 -18.01 -31.78 -5.36
CA VAL A 167 -16.82 -32.63 -5.20
C VAL A 167 -16.03 -32.28 -3.94
N THR A 168 -15.31 -33.28 -3.45
CA THR A 168 -14.43 -33.16 -2.27
C THR A 168 -13.02 -33.68 -2.61
N VAL A 169 -12.10 -33.55 -1.65
CA VAL A 169 -10.75 -34.08 -1.77
C VAL A 169 -10.80 -35.59 -1.93
N GLY A 170 -10.12 -36.12 -2.94
CA GLY A 170 -10.07 -37.55 -3.30
C GLY A 170 -10.97 -37.94 -4.47
N ASP A 171 -11.97 -37.14 -4.81
CA ASP A 171 -12.87 -37.41 -5.92
C ASP A 171 -12.16 -37.27 -7.26
N LYS A 172 -12.66 -38.03 -8.26
CA LYS A 172 -12.20 -37.95 -9.63
C LYS A 172 -13.08 -37.02 -10.44
N VAL A 173 -12.46 -36.18 -11.25
CA VAL A 173 -13.12 -35.26 -12.17
C VAL A 173 -12.49 -35.34 -13.54
N VAL A 174 -13.24 -34.94 -14.56
CA VAL A 174 -12.76 -34.93 -15.95
C VAL A 174 -12.61 -33.47 -16.40
N LEU A 175 -11.40 -33.12 -16.82
CA LEU A 175 -11.12 -31.81 -17.43
C LEU A 175 -11.21 -31.96 -18.96
N LEU A 176 -12.00 -31.12 -19.59
CA LEU A 176 -12.13 -31.02 -21.05
C LEU A 176 -11.68 -29.63 -21.51
N THR A 177 -10.85 -29.58 -22.53
CA THR A 177 -10.36 -28.31 -23.10
C THR A 177 -10.14 -28.42 -24.60
N ASN A 178 -10.18 -27.28 -25.27
CA ASN A 178 -9.80 -27.17 -26.68
C ASN A 178 -8.28 -27.23 -26.82
N VAL A 179 -7.82 -27.87 -27.90
CA VAL A 179 -6.39 -27.97 -28.25
C VAL A 179 -6.06 -27.14 -29.49
N PRO A 180 -4.80 -26.67 -29.66
CA PRO A 180 -4.36 -26.02 -30.88
C PRO A 180 -4.65 -26.88 -32.12
N GLY A 181 -5.08 -26.23 -33.20
CA GLY A 181 -5.42 -26.93 -34.44
C GLY A 181 -6.82 -27.56 -34.49
N GLY A 182 -7.60 -27.35 -33.44
CA GLY A 182 -8.99 -27.85 -33.33
C GLY A 182 -9.10 -29.21 -32.66
N GLY A 183 -10.26 -29.45 -32.09
CA GLY A 183 -10.58 -30.69 -31.35
C GLY A 183 -10.59 -30.44 -29.83
N ILE A 184 -11.09 -31.46 -29.12
CA ILE A 184 -11.20 -31.45 -27.66
C ILE A 184 -10.31 -32.55 -27.10
N ASN A 185 -9.61 -32.27 -26.02
CA ASN A 185 -8.90 -33.27 -25.24
C ASN A 185 -9.50 -33.35 -23.83
N ALA A 186 -9.46 -34.55 -23.26
CA ALA A 186 -10.00 -34.81 -21.93
C ALA A 186 -9.00 -35.60 -21.09
N VAL A 187 -8.93 -35.29 -19.80
CA VAL A 187 -8.07 -35.98 -18.84
C VAL A 187 -8.85 -36.19 -17.55
N GLU A 188 -8.90 -37.47 -17.09
CA GLU A 188 -9.38 -37.78 -15.74
C GLU A 188 -8.30 -37.45 -14.73
N THR A 189 -8.67 -36.74 -13.65
CA THR A 189 -7.77 -36.26 -12.63
C THR A 189 -8.38 -36.43 -11.24
N LYS A 190 -7.54 -36.35 -10.21
CA LYS A 190 -7.96 -36.48 -8.82
C LYS A 190 -7.83 -35.13 -8.10
N VAL A 191 -8.85 -34.76 -7.33
CA VAL A 191 -8.83 -33.56 -6.48
C VAL A 191 -7.94 -33.82 -5.27
N GLU A 192 -6.76 -33.16 -5.21
CA GLU A 192 -5.82 -33.28 -4.10
C GLU A 192 -6.09 -32.25 -3.00
N GLY A 193 -6.68 -31.10 -3.36
CA GLY A 193 -7.01 -30.06 -2.38
C GLY A 193 -8.01 -29.05 -2.89
N LEU A 194 -8.60 -28.36 -1.92
CA LEU A 194 -9.49 -27.23 -2.13
C LEU A 194 -8.79 -25.97 -1.63
N ALA A 195 -8.71 -24.98 -2.49
CA ALA A 195 -7.99 -23.74 -2.21
C ALA A 195 -8.87 -22.50 -2.36
N SER A 196 -8.47 -21.41 -1.72
CA SER A 196 -9.06 -20.11 -1.92
C SER A 196 -8.00 -19.07 -2.28
N THR A 197 -8.39 -18.15 -3.17
CA THR A 197 -7.61 -16.97 -3.58
C THR A 197 -8.01 -15.72 -2.81
N SER A 198 -8.88 -15.82 -1.83
CA SER A 198 -9.58 -14.72 -1.16
C SER A 198 -10.57 -13.97 -2.05
N MET A 199 -10.68 -14.27 -3.34
CA MET A 199 -11.63 -13.67 -4.29
C MET A 199 -12.67 -14.71 -4.69
N LYS A 200 -13.93 -14.52 -4.27
CA LYS A 200 -15.01 -15.47 -4.52
C LYS A 200 -15.20 -15.79 -6.01
N ALA A 201 -15.20 -14.77 -6.86
CA ALA A 201 -15.37 -14.93 -8.30
C ALA A 201 -14.26 -15.82 -8.94
N MET A 202 -13.05 -15.77 -8.39
CA MET A 202 -11.96 -16.65 -8.83
C MET A 202 -12.12 -18.05 -8.24
N ASP A 203 -12.49 -18.15 -6.97
CA ASP A 203 -12.70 -19.46 -6.31
C ASP A 203 -13.82 -20.26 -6.94
N ASP A 204 -14.79 -19.60 -7.59
CA ASP A 204 -15.93 -20.24 -8.28
C ASP A 204 -15.54 -20.87 -9.64
N VAL A 205 -14.35 -20.55 -10.19
CA VAL A 205 -13.91 -21.02 -11.51
C VAL A 205 -12.49 -21.59 -11.54
N MET A 206 -11.75 -21.50 -10.46
CA MET A 206 -10.31 -21.80 -10.43
C MET A 206 -10.00 -23.29 -10.47
N VAL A 207 -9.12 -23.68 -11.41
CA VAL A 207 -8.43 -24.98 -11.45
C VAL A 207 -6.93 -24.74 -11.53
N ARG A 208 -6.15 -25.39 -10.68
CA ARG A 208 -4.68 -25.39 -10.74
C ARG A 208 -4.19 -26.81 -10.96
N VAL A 209 -3.29 -26.96 -11.92
CA VAL A 209 -2.72 -28.26 -12.28
C VAL A 209 -1.19 -28.15 -12.39
N PRO A 210 -0.43 -29.23 -12.21
CA PRO A 210 0.99 -29.25 -12.57
C PRO A 210 1.17 -28.85 -14.04
N ILE A 211 2.20 -28.05 -14.34
CA ILE A 211 2.39 -27.52 -15.70
C ILE A 211 2.56 -28.62 -16.74
N GLU A 212 3.19 -29.74 -16.37
CA GLU A 212 3.36 -30.91 -17.28
C GLU A 212 2.02 -31.52 -17.66
N MET A 213 1.08 -31.56 -16.70
CA MET A 213 -0.27 -32.00 -16.97
C MET A 213 -1.00 -31.05 -17.92
N ALA A 214 -0.88 -29.74 -17.71
CA ALA A 214 -1.45 -28.74 -18.61
C ALA A 214 -0.89 -28.86 -20.03
N ARG A 215 0.43 -29.06 -20.18
CA ARG A 215 1.10 -29.29 -21.48
C ARG A 215 0.58 -30.52 -22.21
N LYS A 216 0.41 -31.62 -21.48
CA LYS A 216 -0.16 -32.85 -22.02
C LYS A 216 -1.63 -32.65 -22.43
N LEU A 217 -2.41 -32.01 -21.56
CA LEU A 217 -3.84 -31.75 -21.80
C LEU A 217 -4.03 -30.85 -23.04
N LEU A 218 -3.22 -29.82 -23.20
CA LEU A 218 -3.29 -28.88 -24.31
C LEU A 218 -2.51 -29.32 -25.54
N ARG A 219 -1.71 -30.40 -25.46
CA ARG A 219 -0.80 -30.90 -26.51
C ARG A 219 0.20 -29.84 -26.99
N VAL A 220 0.75 -29.02 -26.06
CA VAL A 220 1.72 -27.97 -26.36
C VAL A 220 3.03 -28.21 -25.61
N LYS A 221 4.13 -27.62 -26.15
CA LYS A 221 5.44 -27.60 -25.49
C LYS A 221 5.79 -26.15 -25.20
N GLY A 222 5.71 -25.75 -23.93
CA GLY A 222 6.04 -24.38 -23.54
C GLY A 222 5.06 -23.76 -22.54
N SER A 223 5.03 -22.45 -22.50
CA SER A 223 4.21 -21.67 -21.57
C SER A 223 3.84 -20.30 -22.14
N HIS A 224 2.77 -19.69 -21.64
CA HIS A 224 2.38 -18.34 -22.07
C HIS A 224 3.19 -17.24 -21.38
N VAL A 225 3.52 -17.47 -20.10
CA VAL A 225 4.13 -16.45 -19.24
C VAL A 225 5.24 -17.09 -18.41
N TRP A 226 6.38 -16.42 -18.30
CA TRP A 226 7.37 -16.69 -17.26
C TRP A 226 7.23 -15.65 -16.17
N VAL A 227 6.84 -16.09 -14.99
CA VAL A 227 6.66 -15.25 -13.81
C VAL A 227 7.97 -15.17 -13.05
N VAL A 228 8.53 -13.98 -13.01
CA VAL A 228 9.77 -13.69 -12.28
C VAL A 228 9.43 -13.18 -10.88
N THR A 229 9.86 -13.92 -9.87
CA THR A 229 9.73 -13.54 -8.46
C THR A 229 11.06 -12.98 -7.98
N LEU A 230 11.01 -11.83 -7.29
CA LEU A 230 12.19 -11.16 -6.75
C LEU A 230 12.28 -11.37 -5.24
N LYS A 231 13.49 -11.26 -4.71
CA LYS A 231 13.73 -11.34 -3.26
C LYS A 231 13.04 -10.23 -2.46
N ARG A 232 12.80 -9.08 -3.06
CA ARG A 232 12.09 -7.92 -2.47
C ARG A 232 11.41 -7.13 -3.58
N THR A 233 10.18 -6.70 -3.35
CA THR A 233 9.38 -5.92 -4.31
C THR A 233 10.05 -4.60 -4.73
N GLY A 234 10.78 -3.95 -3.82
CA GLY A 234 11.52 -2.72 -4.13
C GLY A 234 12.64 -2.87 -5.16
N LEU A 235 13.02 -4.10 -5.54
CA LEU A 235 13.99 -4.36 -6.60
C LEU A 235 13.37 -4.38 -8.00
N THR A 236 12.05 -4.29 -8.13
CA THR A 236 11.35 -4.46 -9.42
C THR A 236 11.90 -3.54 -10.50
N ASP A 237 12.01 -2.23 -10.24
CA ASP A 237 12.45 -1.26 -11.24
C ASP A 237 13.92 -1.45 -11.64
N SER A 238 14.78 -1.76 -10.67
CA SER A 238 16.22 -1.97 -10.92
C SER A 238 16.47 -3.25 -11.71
N VAL A 239 15.76 -4.34 -11.41
CA VAL A 239 15.85 -5.61 -12.14
C VAL A 239 15.22 -5.45 -13.52
N LEU A 240 14.05 -4.81 -13.64
CA LEU A 240 13.41 -4.52 -14.91
C LEU A 240 14.33 -3.77 -15.88
N ALA A 241 15.02 -2.73 -15.36
CA ALA A 241 15.96 -1.96 -16.17
C ALA A 241 17.16 -2.80 -16.68
N LYS A 242 17.61 -3.80 -15.90
CA LYS A 242 18.65 -4.76 -16.31
C LYS A 242 18.11 -5.72 -17.37
N LEU A 243 16.97 -6.35 -17.12
CA LEU A 243 16.38 -7.32 -18.03
C LEU A 243 16.06 -6.72 -19.40
N LYS A 244 15.60 -5.47 -19.47
CA LYS A 244 15.34 -4.78 -20.75
C LYS A 244 16.61 -4.51 -21.58
N LYS A 245 17.78 -4.48 -20.96
CA LYS A 245 19.06 -4.28 -21.66
C LYS A 245 19.67 -5.58 -22.17
N GLU A 246 19.19 -6.73 -21.68
CA GLU A 246 19.70 -8.04 -22.06
C GLU A 246 19.38 -8.39 -23.52
N PRO A 247 20.39 -8.65 -24.36
CA PRO A 247 20.19 -8.97 -25.79
C PRO A 247 19.30 -10.20 -26.01
N GLY A 248 19.45 -11.24 -25.18
CA GLY A 248 18.69 -12.49 -25.26
C GLY A 248 17.20 -12.33 -24.91
N LEU A 249 16.80 -11.21 -24.32
CA LEU A 249 15.42 -10.94 -23.93
C LEU A 249 14.70 -9.95 -24.85
N LYS A 250 15.36 -9.39 -25.87
CA LYS A 250 14.78 -8.37 -26.78
C LYS A 250 13.55 -8.84 -27.56
N GLN A 251 13.43 -10.13 -27.81
CA GLN A 251 12.29 -10.71 -28.52
C GLN A 251 11.04 -10.88 -27.65
N PHE A 252 11.19 -10.74 -26.32
CA PHE A 252 10.11 -10.86 -25.37
C PHE A 252 9.59 -9.49 -24.92
N GLU A 253 8.39 -9.50 -24.40
CA GLU A 253 7.80 -8.37 -23.68
C GLU A 253 8.00 -8.56 -22.19
N ILE A 254 8.60 -7.59 -21.52
CA ILE A 254 8.92 -7.64 -20.09
C ILE A 254 8.07 -6.61 -19.38
N VAL A 255 7.10 -7.07 -18.61
CA VAL A 255 6.07 -6.24 -18.00
C VAL A 255 6.17 -6.33 -16.47
N PRO A 256 6.34 -5.21 -15.74
CA PRO A 256 6.30 -5.22 -14.29
C PRO A 256 4.87 -5.37 -13.79
N TRP A 257 4.71 -5.95 -12.61
CA TRP A 257 3.41 -6.13 -11.95
C TRP A 257 2.60 -4.84 -11.84
N THR A 258 3.24 -3.69 -11.68
CA THR A 258 2.59 -2.38 -11.59
C THR A 258 1.79 -2.01 -12.84
N LYS A 259 2.17 -2.52 -14.02
CA LYS A 259 1.39 -2.32 -15.25
C LYS A 259 0.21 -3.28 -15.36
N LEU A 260 0.28 -4.44 -14.73
CA LEU A 260 -0.74 -5.49 -14.77
C LEU A 260 -1.78 -5.32 -13.66
N ALA A 261 -1.37 -4.73 -12.53
CA ALA A 261 -2.19 -4.56 -11.34
C ALA A 261 -3.07 -3.29 -11.40
N ASP A 262 -4.00 -3.24 -12.35
CA ASP A 262 -4.88 -2.08 -12.55
C ASP A 262 -5.73 -1.77 -11.31
N PHE A 263 -6.24 -2.81 -10.65
CA PHE A 263 -6.97 -2.67 -9.39
C PHE A 263 -6.11 -2.01 -8.29
N TYR A 264 -4.85 -2.44 -8.12
CA TYR A 264 -3.92 -1.83 -7.19
C TYR A 264 -3.70 -0.35 -7.51
N ASN A 265 -3.44 -0.01 -8.77
CA ASN A 265 -3.19 1.36 -9.19
C ASN A 265 -4.41 2.27 -8.93
N LYS A 266 -5.62 1.80 -9.23
CA LYS A 266 -6.87 2.51 -8.94
C LYS A 266 -7.10 2.69 -7.45
N THR A 267 -6.82 1.67 -6.65
CA THR A 267 -6.89 1.70 -5.19
C THR A 267 -5.92 2.74 -4.62
N VAL A 268 -4.65 2.73 -5.06
CA VAL A 268 -3.65 3.71 -4.64
C VAL A 268 -4.07 5.13 -5.00
N ALA A 269 -4.56 5.35 -6.21
CA ALA A 269 -5.02 6.67 -6.66
C ALA A 269 -6.21 7.19 -5.83
N LEU A 270 -7.20 6.31 -5.55
CA LEU A 270 -8.37 6.64 -4.76
C LEU A 270 -7.99 7.04 -3.31
N PHE A 271 -7.29 6.16 -2.62
CA PHE A 271 -6.93 6.40 -1.22
C PHE A 271 -5.91 7.53 -1.04
N SER A 272 -5.02 7.75 -2.02
CA SER A 272 -4.11 8.91 -1.99
C SER A 272 -4.87 10.24 -2.10
N ARG A 273 -5.91 10.32 -2.94
CA ARG A 273 -6.79 11.50 -3.02
C ARG A 273 -7.58 11.69 -1.72
N GLN A 274 -8.15 10.62 -1.17
CA GLN A 274 -8.87 10.66 0.11
C GLN A 274 -7.95 11.15 1.24
N MET A 275 -6.71 10.65 1.31
CA MET A 275 -5.74 11.10 2.29
C MET A 275 -5.37 12.58 2.12
N GLY A 276 -5.34 13.10 0.90
CA GLY A 276 -5.17 14.54 0.64
C GLY A 276 -6.27 15.38 1.29
N VAL A 277 -7.52 14.95 1.19
CA VAL A 277 -8.67 15.61 1.84
C VAL A 277 -8.56 15.54 3.37
N VAL A 278 -8.22 14.37 3.93
CA VAL A 278 -8.04 14.20 5.38
C VAL A 278 -6.93 15.14 5.89
N LYS A 279 -5.79 15.19 5.21
CA LYS A 279 -4.68 16.11 5.56
C LYS A 279 -5.13 17.57 5.53
N LEU A 280 -5.93 17.97 4.54
CA LEU A 280 -6.47 19.34 4.44
C LEU A 280 -7.39 19.66 5.61
N ILE A 281 -8.31 18.75 5.97
CA ILE A 281 -9.22 18.95 7.10
C ILE A 281 -8.44 19.13 8.41
N ILE A 282 -7.47 18.23 8.65
CA ILE A 282 -6.61 18.31 9.84
C ILE A 282 -5.80 19.62 9.85
N ALA A 283 -5.25 20.01 8.70
CA ALA A 283 -4.53 21.28 8.57
C ALA A 283 -5.41 22.49 8.94
N VAL A 284 -6.65 22.54 8.45
CA VAL A 284 -7.60 23.61 8.76
C VAL A 284 -7.92 23.63 10.25
N ILE A 285 -8.18 22.47 10.88
CA ILE A 285 -8.47 22.40 12.32
C ILE A 285 -7.28 22.92 13.13
N ILE A 286 -6.05 22.51 12.79
CA ILE A 286 -4.83 22.98 13.46
C ILE A 286 -4.67 24.49 13.28
N VAL A 287 -4.85 25.00 12.06
CA VAL A 287 -4.73 26.44 11.76
C VAL A 287 -5.73 27.25 12.57
N LEU A 288 -6.99 26.85 12.59
CA LEU A 288 -8.04 27.55 13.36
C LEU A 288 -7.75 27.52 14.87
N SER A 289 -7.37 26.36 15.41
CA SER A 289 -7.07 26.19 16.83
C SER A 289 -5.90 27.07 17.27
N ILE A 290 -4.81 27.06 16.52
CA ILE A 290 -3.61 27.85 16.85
C ILE A 290 -3.85 29.33 16.64
N SER A 291 -4.47 29.72 15.52
CA SER A 291 -4.76 31.11 15.23
C SER A 291 -5.64 31.73 16.33
N ASN A 292 -6.65 31.03 16.81
CA ASN A 292 -7.48 31.45 17.93
C ASN A 292 -6.66 31.58 19.23
N THR A 293 -5.88 30.56 19.58
CA THR A 293 -5.04 30.53 20.78
C THR A 293 -4.01 31.68 20.77
N MET A 294 -3.33 31.87 19.62
CA MET A 294 -2.33 32.95 19.47
C MET A 294 -2.96 34.35 19.48
N THR A 295 -4.12 34.54 18.85
CA THR A 295 -4.83 35.81 18.85
C THR A 295 -5.19 36.21 20.28
N MET A 296 -5.69 35.26 21.06
CA MET A 296 -6.04 35.49 22.46
C MET A 296 -4.79 35.81 23.32
N SER A 297 -3.66 35.09 23.06
CA SER A 297 -2.37 35.36 23.68
C SER A 297 -1.89 36.79 23.39
N VAL A 298 -2.06 37.26 22.16
CA VAL A 298 -1.73 38.67 21.79
C VAL A 298 -2.61 39.64 22.54
N MET A 299 -3.92 39.42 22.64
CA MET A 299 -4.85 40.32 23.36
C MET A 299 -4.52 40.44 24.84
N GLU A 300 -4.23 39.35 25.54
CA GLU A 300 -3.84 39.38 26.97
C GLU A 300 -2.51 40.05 27.22
N ARG A 301 -1.61 40.07 26.25
CA ARG A 301 -0.26 40.64 26.37
C ARG A 301 -0.13 41.98 25.67
N THR A 302 -1.24 42.64 25.30
CA THR A 302 -1.25 43.91 24.57
C THR A 302 -0.45 44.99 25.30
N VAL A 303 -0.60 45.11 26.61
CA VAL A 303 0.16 46.09 27.43
C VAL A 303 1.65 45.78 27.47
N GLU A 304 2.03 44.49 27.66
CA GLU A 304 3.43 44.04 27.64
C GLU A 304 4.09 44.35 26.29
N ILE A 305 3.38 44.07 25.17
CA ILE A 305 3.85 44.36 23.80
C ILE A 305 3.99 45.86 23.58
N GLY A 306 3.02 46.68 24.03
CA GLY A 306 3.05 48.13 23.95
C GLY A 306 4.23 48.74 24.72
N THR A 307 4.47 48.28 25.95
CA THR A 307 5.61 48.70 26.77
C THR A 307 6.95 48.31 26.11
N ALA A 308 7.07 47.11 25.59
CA ALA A 308 8.28 46.69 24.88
C ALA A 308 8.56 47.54 23.63
N MET A 309 7.51 47.91 22.87
CA MET A 309 7.63 48.80 21.72
C MET A 309 8.01 50.25 22.16
N ALA A 310 7.46 50.74 23.27
CA ALA A 310 7.82 52.04 23.82
C ALA A 310 9.29 52.10 24.27
N LEU A 311 9.85 50.98 24.74
CA LEU A 311 11.27 50.81 25.08
C LEU A 311 12.18 50.57 23.85
N GLY A 312 11.64 50.65 22.61
CA GLY A 312 12.41 50.62 21.38
C GLY A 312 12.57 49.23 20.76
N VAL A 313 11.82 48.19 21.20
CA VAL A 313 11.83 46.89 20.55
C VAL A 313 11.22 46.99 19.14
N ARG A 314 11.98 46.56 18.13
CA ARG A 314 11.55 46.64 16.72
C ARG A 314 10.37 45.70 16.45
N ARG A 315 9.39 46.13 15.63
CA ARG A 315 8.20 45.37 15.21
C ARG A 315 8.57 43.99 14.63
N LYS A 316 9.65 43.90 13.84
CA LYS A 316 10.15 42.64 13.28
C LYS A 316 10.55 41.62 14.36
N ARG A 317 11.07 42.06 15.51
CA ARG A 317 11.44 41.17 16.61
C ARG A 317 10.20 40.62 17.31
N ILE A 318 9.17 41.46 17.52
CA ILE A 318 7.88 41.00 18.07
C ILE A 318 7.26 39.93 17.17
N LEU A 319 7.18 40.19 15.86
CA LEU A 319 6.71 39.25 14.88
C LEU A 319 7.50 37.93 14.96
N GLY A 320 8.84 38.00 15.04
CA GLY A 320 9.71 36.83 15.16
C GLY A 320 9.45 35.99 16.41
N VAL A 321 9.26 36.65 17.58
CA VAL A 321 8.98 35.93 18.84
C VAL A 321 7.65 35.18 18.77
N PHE A 322 6.59 35.76 18.22
CA PHE A 322 5.30 35.07 18.05
C PHE A 322 5.34 33.95 17.01
N LEU A 323 6.09 34.11 15.92
CA LEU A 323 6.33 33.02 14.98
C LEU A 323 7.08 31.86 15.64
N LEU A 324 8.12 32.16 16.45
CA LEU A 324 8.85 31.13 17.20
C LEU A 324 7.96 30.41 18.21
N GLU A 325 7.05 31.15 18.89
CA GLU A 325 6.05 30.55 19.80
C GLU A 325 5.15 29.55 19.06
N GLY A 326 4.64 29.89 17.86
CA GLY A 326 3.88 28.98 17.03
C GLY A 326 4.66 27.78 16.58
N VAL A 327 5.91 27.95 16.13
CA VAL A 327 6.79 26.84 15.74
C VAL A 327 7.08 25.90 16.91
N GLN A 328 7.29 26.43 18.12
CA GLN A 328 7.50 25.62 19.31
C GLN A 328 6.25 24.83 19.70
N LEU A 329 5.06 25.44 19.64
CA LEU A 329 3.79 24.74 19.85
C LEU A 329 3.62 23.59 18.83
N GLY A 330 3.94 23.88 17.56
CA GLY A 330 3.92 22.87 16.50
C GLY A 330 4.91 21.73 16.71
N ALA A 331 6.13 22.06 17.13
CA ALA A 331 7.16 21.05 17.40
C ALA A 331 6.77 20.15 18.60
N ILE A 332 6.35 20.75 19.72
CA ILE A 332 5.93 20.00 20.91
C ILE A 332 4.70 19.15 20.59
N GLY A 333 3.66 19.74 20.00
CA GLY A 333 2.44 19.04 19.65
C GLY A 333 2.68 17.96 18.57
N GLY A 334 3.53 18.25 17.58
CA GLY A 334 3.91 17.29 16.55
C GLY A 334 4.65 16.08 17.10
N ILE A 335 5.67 16.30 17.95
CA ILE A 335 6.42 15.20 18.59
C ILE A 335 5.52 14.37 19.50
N LEU A 336 4.69 15.01 20.33
CA LEU A 336 3.72 14.30 21.17
C LEU A 336 2.71 13.53 20.32
N GLY A 337 2.19 14.13 19.25
CA GLY A 337 1.26 13.48 18.34
C GLY A 337 1.86 12.26 17.64
N VAL A 338 3.13 12.35 17.20
CA VAL A 338 3.86 11.21 16.61
C VAL A 338 4.06 10.11 17.65
N THR A 339 4.45 10.45 18.87
CA THR A 339 4.66 9.47 19.93
C THR A 339 3.36 8.76 20.29
N LEU A 340 2.29 9.51 20.52
CA LEU A 340 0.96 8.95 20.83
C LEU A 340 0.40 8.15 19.65
N GLY A 341 0.57 8.65 18.43
CA GLY A 341 0.16 7.95 17.20
C GLY A 341 0.88 6.62 17.00
N TYR A 342 2.18 6.59 17.27
CA TYR A 342 2.98 5.36 17.18
C TYR A 342 2.56 4.33 18.26
N LEU A 343 2.35 4.78 19.50
CA LEU A 343 1.90 3.91 20.59
C LEU A 343 0.48 3.36 20.32
N ALA A 344 -0.43 4.23 19.88
CA ALA A 344 -1.79 3.84 19.50
C ALA A 344 -1.79 2.85 18.31
N ALA A 345 -0.97 3.11 17.28
CA ALA A 345 -0.82 2.20 16.14
C ALA A 345 -0.33 0.81 16.58
N LYS A 346 0.66 0.75 17.48
CA LYS A 346 1.12 -0.53 18.06
C LYS A 346 0.04 -1.24 18.86
N ALA A 347 -0.69 -0.52 19.71
CA ALA A 347 -1.75 -1.08 20.52
C ALA A 347 -2.88 -1.65 19.66
N ILE A 348 -3.34 -0.89 18.66
CA ILE A 348 -4.38 -1.32 17.70
C ILE A 348 -3.88 -2.53 16.89
N SER A 349 -2.63 -2.50 16.41
CA SER A 349 -2.08 -3.60 15.61
C SER A 349 -1.84 -4.88 16.42
N ALA A 350 -1.64 -4.77 17.73
CA ALA A 350 -1.52 -5.94 18.62
C ALA A 350 -2.84 -6.69 18.79
N VAL A 351 -3.97 -5.97 18.77
CA VAL A 351 -5.32 -6.56 18.80
C VAL A 351 -5.73 -6.98 17.38
N GLY A 352 -5.34 -6.22 16.37
CA GLY A 352 -5.80 -6.32 15.00
C GLY A 352 -7.18 -5.72 14.79
N ILE A 353 -7.47 -5.24 13.58
CA ILE A 353 -8.78 -4.74 13.20
C ILE A 353 -9.44 -5.82 12.35
N PRO A 354 -10.47 -6.54 12.88
CA PRO A 354 -11.16 -7.54 12.07
C PRO A 354 -11.99 -6.83 10.99
N ILE A 355 -11.71 -7.15 9.74
CA ILE A 355 -12.49 -6.70 8.59
C ILE A 355 -13.24 -7.90 8.07
N PRO A 356 -14.58 -7.96 8.22
CA PRO A 356 -15.36 -9.05 7.69
C PRO A 356 -15.22 -9.11 6.17
N ALA A 357 -15.32 -10.32 5.61
CA ALA A 357 -15.30 -10.53 4.17
C ALA A 357 -16.37 -9.66 3.49
N GLY A 358 -15.92 -8.64 2.77
CA GLY A 358 -16.81 -7.80 1.98
C GLY A 358 -17.33 -8.54 0.75
N PRO A 359 -18.31 -7.97 0.01
CA PRO A 359 -18.77 -8.56 -1.23
C PRO A 359 -17.62 -8.88 -2.18
N GLY A 360 -17.53 -10.11 -2.65
CA GLY A 360 -16.48 -10.59 -3.54
C GLY A 360 -15.24 -11.18 -2.87
N PHE A 361 -15.13 -11.16 -1.55
CA PHE A 361 -14.06 -11.83 -0.80
C PHE A 361 -14.56 -13.11 -0.12
N SER A 362 -13.68 -14.10 -0.01
CA SER A 362 -13.99 -15.41 0.59
C SER A 362 -13.62 -15.52 2.07
N HIS A 363 -12.79 -14.60 2.59
CA HIS A 363 -12.25 -14.65 3.96
C HIS A 363 -12.20 -13.29 4.61
N ASP A 364 -12.29 -13.30 5.93
CA ASP A 364 -12.05 -12.14 6.77
C ASP A 364 -10.57 -11.76 6.76
N PHE A 365 -10.30 -10.46 6.93
CA PHE A 365 -8.95 -9.92 7.02
C PHE A 365 -8.70 -9.33 8.40
N ILE A 366 -7.46 -9.39 8.84
CA ILE A 366 -7.02 -8.67 10.04
C ILE A 366 -6.14 -7.51 9.58
N ALA A 367 -6.66 -6.29 9.70
CA ALA A 367 -5.89 -5.10 9.37
C ALA A 367 -5.01 -4.67 10.53
N MET A 368 -3.88 -4.07 10.16
CA MET A 368 -2.90 -3.49 11.07
C MET A 368 -2.61 -2.06 10.65
N ILE A 369 -1.99 -1.29 11.52
CA ILE A 369 -1.57 0.08 11.22
C ILE A 369 -0.06 0.07 10.99
N ILE A 370 0.36 0.27 9.73
CA ILE A 370 1.78 0.25 9.33
C ILE A 370 2.33 1.68 9.38
N ILE A 371 3.19 1.97 10.34
CA ILE A 371 3.86 3.28 10.43
C ILE A 371 5.23 3.21 9.76
N THR A 372 5.36 3.96 8.67
CA THR A 372 6.63 4.11 7.94
C THR A 372 7.34 5.40 8.33
N PRO A 373 8.68 5.50 8.17
CA PRO A 373 9.41 6.75 8.37
C PRO A 373 8.86 7.92 7.54
N ARG A 374 8.32 7.62 6.35
CA ARG A 374 7.67 8.59 5.48
C ARG A 374 6.44 9.20 6.13
N ILE A 375 5.56 8.40 6.76
CA ILE A 375 4.35 8.86 7.44
C ILE A 375 4.73 9.77 8.62
N ILE A 376 5.76 9.42 9.40
CA ILE A 376 6.27 10.25 10.49
C ILE A 376 6.74 11.60 9.98
N MET A 377 7.54 11.62 8.92
CA MET A 377 8.06 12.85 8.33
C MET A 377 6.92 13.73 7.77
N GLU A 378 5.97 13.16 7.05
CA GLU A 378 4.79 13.87 6.53
C GLU A 378 3.96 14.48 7.66
N ALA A 379 3.79 13.78 8.79
CA ALA A 379 3.04 14.26 9.96
C ALA A 379 3.76 15.43 10.65
N LEU A 380 5.07 15.34 10.84
CA LEU A 380 5.89 16.42 11.40
C LEU A 380 5.91 17.65 10.48
N LEU A 381 6.05 17.45 9.17
CA LEU A 381 6.00 18.53 8.18
C LEU A 381 4.63 19.22 8.17
N LEU A 382 3.54 18.44 8.19
CA LEU A 382 2.20 19.00 8.25
C LEU A 382 2.03 19.87 9.52
N SER A 383 2.43 19.35 10.68
CA SER A 383 2.40 20.10 11.93
C SER A 383 3.21 21.40 11.84
N ALA A 384 4.46 21.33 11.38
CA ALA A 384 5.34 22.50 11.30
C ALA A 384 4.81 23.57 10.33
N VAL A 385 4.36 23.15 9.13
CA VAL A 385 3.84 24.08 8.12
C VAL A 385 2.52 24.72 8.57
N THR A 386 1.59 23.92 9.10
CA THR A 386 0.28 24.42 9.53
C THR A 386 0.39 25.37 10.72
N THR A 387 1.27 25.07 11.69
CA THR A 387 1.50 25.95 12.85
C THR A 387 2.19 27.25 12.47
N LEU A 388 3.14 27.20 11.54
CA LEU A 388 3.79 28.40 11.00
C LEU A 388 2.76 29.31 10.30
N ILE A 389 1.95 28.75 9.39
CA ILE A 389 0.90 29.50 8.68
C ILE A 389 -0.09 30.11 9.68
N ALA A 390 -0.56 29.31 10.66
CA ALA A 390 -1.51 29.76 11.68
C ALA A 390 -1.00 30.92 12.52
N SER A 391 0.32 30.98 12.73
CA SER A 391 0.96 32.01 13.56
C SER A 391 1.18 33.35 12.83
N ILE A 392 1.16 33.38 11.49
CA ILE A 392 1.46 34.56 10.69
C ILE A 392 0.49 35.69 10.99
N TYR A 393 -0.82 35.44 10.93
CA TYR A 393 -1.82 36.48 11.13
C TYR A 393 -1.80 37.07 12.56
N PRO A 394 -1.80 36.30 13.66
CA PRO A 394 -1.70 36.81 15.00
C PRO A 394 -0.38 37.56 15.26
N ALA A 395 0.74 37.01 14.78
CA ALA A 395 2.05 37.64 14.93
C ALA A 395 2.14 39.00 14.20
N TRP A 396 1.57 39.07 12.99
CA TRP A 396 1.49 40.30 12.21
C TRP A 396 0.62 41.36 12.95
N ARG A 397 -0.54 40.96 13.47
CA ARG A 397 -1.42 41.82 14.25
C ARG A 397 -0.72 42.36 15.52
N ALA A 398 -0.03 41.49 16.26
CA ALA A 398 0.77 41.89 17.42
C ALA A 398 1.85 42.91 17.08
N SER A 399 2.53 42.75 15.95
CA SER A 399 3.60 43.67 15.52
C SER A 399 3.11 45.07 15.08
N ARG A 400 1.81 45.21 14.80
CA ARG A 400 1.18 46.46 14.33
C ARG A 400 0.34 47.19 15.40
N LEU A 401 0.37 46.72 16.63
CA LEU A 401 -0.31 47.42 17.73
C LEU A 401 0.15 48.90 17.84
N VAL A 402 -0.80 49.81 18.10
CA VAL A 402 -0.53 51.22 18.33
C VAL A 402 -0.16 51.36 19.82
N ILE A 403 1.03 51.91 20.10
CA ILE A 403 1.60 51.98 21.45
C ILE A 403 0.64 52.69 22.44
N VAL A 404 0.01 53.80 22.00
CA VAL A 404 -0.91 54.58 22.83
C VAL A 404 -2.14 53.80 23.24
N ASP A 405 -2.73 53.06 22.26
CA ASP A 405 -3.93 52.22 22.48
C ASP A 405 -3.60 51.01 23.36
N ALA A 406 -2.41 50.41 23.14
CA ALA A 406 -1.92 49.30 23.93
C ALA A 406 -1.72 49.63 25.42
N LEU A 407 -1.25 50.85 25.73
CA LEU A 407 -1.05 51.31 27.10
C LEU A 407 -2.34 51.78 27.79
N ARG A 408 -3.37 52.19 27.03
CA ARG A 408 -4.69 52.57 27.55
C ARG A 408 -5.62 51.39 27.83
N HIS A 409 -5.25 50.20 27.44
CA HIS A 409 -6.10 49.01 27.51
C HIS A 409 -6.34 48.45 28.94
N ASN A 410 -5.93 49.17 29.97
CA ASN A 410 -6.08 48.79 31.38
C ASN A 410 -7.34 49.37 32.05
N HIS A 411 -8.36 49.76 31.28
CA HIS A 411 -9.66 50.19 31.82
C HIS A 411 -10.81 49.46 31.17
#